data_a58b369052a61357834e48d807539d7f
#
_entry.id   a58b369052a61357834e48d807539d7f
#
_cell.length_a   1.000
_cell.length_b   1.000
_cell.length_c   1.000
_cell.angle_alpha   90.00
_cell.angle_beta   90.00
_cell.angle_gamma   90.00
#
_symmetry.space_group_name_H-M   'P 1'
#
loop_
_entity.id
_entity.type
_entity.pdbx_description
1 polymer ?
#
loop_
_entity_poly.entity_id
_entity_poly.type
_entity_poly.pdbx_seq_one_letter_code
_entity_poly.pdbx_strand_id
1 'polypeptide(L)'
;MKEDLIKEVGNKLDELNVYIYDVYEEKEGKDTYLRVVLDAEDIIDIERVVKATKIIDPIIEKMNLINGEYILDVYAKSKGDE
;
A
#
# COMPACT_ATOMS: atom_id res chain seq x y z
N MET A 1 4.29 9.64 -6.72
CA MET A 1 3.82 9.04 -5.46
C MET A 1 4.23 7.58 -5.31
N LYS A 2 3.91 6.77 -6.29
CA LYS A 2 4.23 5.34 -6.24
C LYS A 2 5.73 5.08 -6.14
N GLU A 3 6.51 5.71 -7.01
CA GLU A 3 7.95 5.50 -7.03
C GLU A 3 8.62 5.94 -5.74
N ASP A 4 8.13 7.03 -5.16
CA ASP A 4 8.70 7.52 -3.91
C ASP A 4 8.45 6.54 -2.78
N LEU A 5 7.25 5.97 -2.72
CA LEU A 5 6.95 4.99 -1.67
C LEU A 5 7.76 3.71 -1.87
N ILE A 6 7.87 3.24 -3.10
CA ILE A 6 8.65 2.04 -3.40
C ILE A 6 10.10 2.24 -2.95
N LYS A 7 10.65 3.41 -3.22
CA LYS A 7 12.02 3.71 -2.84
C LYS A 7 12.20 3.70 -1.32
N GLU A 8 11.26 4.33 -0.59
CA GLU A 8 11.35 4.40 0.86
C GLU A 8 11.15 3.04 1.53
N VAL A 9 10.28 2.22 0.97
CA VAL A 9 10.04 0.88 1.50
C VAL A 9 11.28 -0.01 1.28
N GLY A 10 11.95 0.16 0.13
CA GLY A 10 13.13 -0.62 -0.17
C GLY A 10 12.83 -2.10 -0.14
N ASN A 11 13.60 -2.86 0.62
CA ASN A 11 13.44 -4.32 0.70
C ASN A 11 12.63 -4.78 1.91
N LYS A 12 11.94 -3.86 2.58
CA LYS A 12 11.26 -4.21 3.84
C LYS A 12 10.09 -5.14 3.66
N LEU A 13 9.54 -5.26 2.46
CA LEU A 13 8.45 -6.18 2.17
C LEU A 13 8.92 -7.53 1.64
N ASP A 14 10.22 -7.70 1.43
CA ASP A 14 10.75 -8.90 0.79
C ASP A 14 10.43 -10.18 1.57
N GLU A 15 10.46 -10.11 2.90
CA GLU A 15 10.16 -11.28 3.72
C GLU A 15 8.73 -11.77 3.55
N LEU A 16 7.83 -10.88 3.14
CA LEU A 16 6.43 -11.24 2.91
C LEU A 16 6.18 -11.71 1.48
N ASN A 17 7.18 -11.61 0.61
CA ASN A 17 7.06 -11.96 -0.81
C ASN A 17 5.93 -11.19 -1.49
N VAL A 18 5.81 -9.90 -1.15
CA VAL A 18 4.85 -9.01 -1.80
C VAL A 18 5.59 -7.75 -2.25
N TYR A 19 5.00 -7.04 -3.19
CA TYR A 19 5.55 -5.77 -3.66
C TYR A 19 4.41 -4.80 -3.91
N ILE A 20 4.76 -3.52 -3.98
CA ILE A 20 3.78 -2.47 -4.23
C ILE A 20 3.50 -2.42 -5.73
N TYR A 21 2.25 -2.68 -6.08
CA TYR A 21 1.80 -2.65 -7.47
C TYR A 21 1.38 -1.25 -7.88
N ASP A 22 0.68 -0.53 -6.99
CA ASP A 22 0.20 0.82 -7.30
C ASP A 22 -0.03 1.60 -6.01
N VAL A 23 -0.01 2.91 -6.12
CA VAL A 23 -0.32 3.83 -5.03
C VAL A 23 -1.08 5.00 -5.63
N TYR A 24 -2.24 5.31 -5.07
CA TYR A 24 -3.02 6.43 -5.59
C TYR A 24 -3.91 7.02 -4.51
N GLU A 25 -4.30 8.25 -4.73
CA GLU A 25 -5.22 8.98 -3.86
C GLU A 25 -6.62 8.93 -4.48
N GLU A 26 -7.62 8.68 -3.64
CA GLU A 26 -9.00 8.64 -4.11
C GLU A 26 -9.88 9.34 -3.11
N LYS A 27 -10.80 10.18 -3.61
CA LYS A 27 -11.73 10.88 -2.75
C LYS A 27 -13.10 10.26 -2.86
N GLU A 28 -13.71 9.96 -1.70
CA GLU A 28 -15.07 9.43 -1.63
C GLU A 28 -15.84 10.25 -0.62
N GLY A 29 -16.78 11.07 -1.10
CA GLY A 29 -17.48 11.99 -0.23
C GLY A 29 -16.53 12.97 0.41
N LYS A 30 -16.52 13.01 1.74
CA LYS A 30 -15.64 13.91 2.49
C LYS A 30 -14.26 13.30 2.76
N ASP A 31 -14.12 12.02 2.51
CA ASP A 31 -12.92 11.30 2.91
C ASP A 31 -11.91 11.23 1.78
N THR A 32 -10.64 11.34 2.15
CA THR A 32 -9.53 11.13 1.23
C THR A 32 -8.88 9.81 1.61
N TYR A 33 -8.73 8.94 0.62
CA TYR A 33 -8.08 7.64 0.80
C TYR A 33 -6.72 7.63 0.13
N LEU A 34 -5.75 7.09 0.80
CA LEU A 34 -4.49 6.71 0.17
C LEU A 34 -4.52 5.21 0.01
N ARG A 35 -4.60 4.77 -1.24
CA ARG A 35 -4.73 3.35 -1.53
C ARG A 35 -3.40 2.80 -1.99
N VAL A 36 -2.98 1.72 -1.34
CA VAL A 36 -1.74 1.02 -1.69
C VAL A 36 -2.13 -0.38 -2.12
N VAL A 37 -1.82 -0.72 -3.35
CA VAL A 37 -2.17 -2.02 -3.93
C VAL A 37 -0.93 -2.90 -3.91
N LEU A 38 -1.07 -4.08 -3.31
CA LEU A 38 0.01 -5.06 -3.24
C LEU A 38 -0.21 -6.15 -4.26
N ASP A 39 0.87 -6.70 -4.77
CA ASP A 39 0.81 -7.86 -5.64
C ASP A 39 1.93 -8.83 -5.26
N ALA A 40 1.81 -10.05 -5.78
CA ALA A 40 2.75 -11.14 -5.51
C ALA A 40 2.57 -12.19 -6.59
N GLU A 41 3.46 -13.17 -6.60
CA GLU A 41 3.31 -14.28 -7.54
C GLU A 41 2.16 -15.20 -7.15
N ASP A 42 1.89 -15.32 -5.85
CA ASP A 42 0.79 -16.13 -5.34
C ASP A 42 -0.37 -15.24 -4.88
N ILE A 43 -1.40 -15.87 -4.34
CA ILE A 43 -2.54 -15.14 -3.78
C ILE A 43 -2.16 -14.65 -2.38
N ILE A 44 -2.36 -13.37 -2.15
CA ILE A 44 -2.01 -12.75 -0.87
C ILE A 44 -3.19 -12.91 0.08
N ASP A 45 -2.94 -13.54 1.24
CA ASP A 45 -3.98 -13.68 2.26
C ASP A 45 -4.04 -12.43 3.11
N ILE A 46 -5.10 -12.35 3.93
CA ILE A 46 -5.33 -11.16 4.74
C ILE A 46 -4.23 -10.95 5.77
N GLU A 47 -3.62 -12.02 6.26
CA GLU A 47 -2.55 -11.91 7.24
C GLU A 47 -1.34 -11.19 6.66
N ARG A 48 -0.99 -11.48 5.41
CA ARG A 48 0.12 -10.79 4.76
C ARG A 48 -0.21 -9.32 4.49
N VAL A 49 -1.47 -9.03 4.16
CA VAL A 49 -1.88 -7.64 3.97
C VAL A 49 -1.72 -6.87 5.28
N VAL A 50 -2.14 -7.46 6.39
CA VAL A 50 -2.00 -6.82 7.71
C VAL A 50 -0.54 -6.58 8.04
N LYS A 51 0.32 -7.58 7.82
CA LYS A 51 1.75 -7.43 8.10
C LYS A 51 2.39 -6.37 7.22
N ALA A 52 2.03 -6.35 5.94
CA ALA A 52 2.56 -5.33 5.04
C ALA A 52 2.10 -3.93 5.46
N THR A 53 0.85 -3.81 5.89
CA THR A 53 0.32 -2.53 6.35
C THR A 53 1.14 -2.00 7.54
N LYS A 54 1.49 -2.88 8.47
CA LYS A 54 2.28 -2.47 9.64
C LYS A 54 3.67 -1.98 9.25
N ILE A 55 4.20 -2.45 8.14
CA ILE A 55 5.49 -1.99 7.64
C ILE A 55 5.33 -0.66 6.90
N ILE A 56 4.31 -0.56 6.08
CA ILE A 56 4.11 0.59 5.19
C ILE A 56 3.60 1.82 5.93
N ASP A 57 2.71 1.64 6.89
CA ASP A 57 2.04 2.76 7.56
C ASP A 57 3.02 3.76 8.17
N PRO A 58 3.99 3.35 8.99
CA PRO A 58 4.92 4.34 9.57
C PRO A 58 5.78 5.03 8.52
N ILE A 59 6.07 4.35 7.41
CA ILE A 59 6.84 4.95 6.33
C ILE A 59 6.03 6.06 5.66
N ILE A 60 4.75 5.77 5.37
CA ILE A 60 3.87 6.74 4.74
C ILE A 60 3.68 7.97 5.63
N GLU A 61 3.55 7.76 6.95
CA GLU A 61 3.39 8.88 7.87
C GLU A 61 4.56 9.84 7.81
N LYS A 62 5.77 9.31 7.67
CA LYS A 62 6.97 10.16 7.59
C LYS A 62 7.09 10.88 6.28
N MET A 63 6.50 10.34 5.22
CA MET A 63 6.68 10.90 3.88
C MET A 63 5.78 12.09 3.59
N ASN A 64 4.67 12.21 4.31
CA ASN A 64 3.70 13.29 4.08
C ASN A 64 3.24 13.34 2.63
N LEU A 65 2.82 12.18 2.11
CA LEU A 65 2.41 12.08 0.72
C LEU A 65 1.14 12.85 0.42
N ILE A 66 0.26 12.98 1.41
CA ILE A 66 -1.01 13.68 1.26
C ILE A 66 -1.06 14.81 2.25
N ASN A 67 -1.46 15.98 1.76
CA ASN A 67 -1.60 17.15 2.60
C ASN A 67 -2.96 17.09 3.29
N GLY A 68 -2.95 16.98 4.61
CA GLY A 68 -4.17 16.88 5.40
C GLY A 68 -4.45 15.43 5.81
N GLU A 69 -5.68 15.22 6.27
CA GLU A 69 -6.08 13.91 6.79
C GLU A 69 -6.37 12.94 5.67
N TYR A 70 -6.10 11.67 5.91
CA TYR A 70 -6.39 10.63 4.95
C TYR A 70 -6.59 9.30 5.68
N ILE A 71 -7.24 8.37 5.00
CA ILE A 71 -7.44 7.00 5.47
C ILE A 71 -6.54 6.11 4.62
N LEU A 72 -5.68 5.34 5.28
CA LEU A 72 -4.82 4.41 4.56
C LEU A 72 -5.58 3.12 4.29
N ASP A 73 -5.60 2.71 3.03
CA ASP A 73 -6.23 1.46 2.62
C ASP A 73 -5.22 0.65 1.83
N VAL A 74 -4.80 -0.47 2.40
CA VAL A 74 -3.85 -1.38 1.76
C VAL A 74 -4.61 -2.64 1.37
N TYR A 75 -4.54 -3.03 0.11
CA TYR A 75 -5.24 -4.22 -0.33
C TYR A 75 -4.45 -4.96 -1.41
N ALA A 76 -4.79 -6.22 -1.62
CA ALA A 76 -4.12 -7.06 -2.60
C ALA A 76 -4.81 -6.96 -3.95
N LYS A 77 -4.02 -6.89 -5.01
CA LYS A 77 -4.56 -6.90 -6.35
C LYS A 77 -5.27 -8.22 -6.61
N SER A 78 -6.43 -8.15 -7.22
CA SER A 78 -7.20 -9.35 -7.51
C SER A 78 -6.54 -10.14 -8.64
N LYS A 79 -6.36 -11.45 -8.42
CA LYS A 79 -5.71 -12.32 -9.40
C LYS A 79 -6.65 -12.82 -10.46
N GLY A 80 -7.94 -12.70 -10.25
CA GLY A 80 -8.92 -13.24 -11.16
C GLY A 80 -9.47 -12.26 -12.17
N ASP A 81 -8.99 -11.03 -12.17
CA ASP A 81 -9.58 -9.93 -12.92
C ASP A 81 -8.85 -9.56 -14.20
N GLU A 82 -7.99 -10.40 -14.66
CA GLU A 82 -7.31 -10.14 -15.94
C GLU A 82 -8.15 -10.38 -17.13
#